data_719954bdf5275de4fbf592e034feaf02
#
_entry.id   719954bdf5275de4fbf592e034feaf02
#
_cell.length_a   1.000
_cell.length_b   1.000
_cell.length_c   1.000
_cell.angle_alpha   90.00
_cell.angle_beta   90.00
_cell.angle_gamma   90.00
#
_symmetry.space_group_name_H-M   'P 1'
#
loop_
_entity.id
_entity.type
_entity.pdbx_description
1 polymer ?
#
loop_
_entity_poly.entity_id
_entity_poly.type
_entity_poly.pdbx_seq_one_letter_code
_entity_poly.pdbx_strand_id
1 'polypeptide(L)'
;MSLTRYGAGQSGAGKQPLPFARAVEADGWLYVSGQVAMENGEIVKGGIQAETRKTMENVIAILEEAGYGLEDVVRVGVWLDDPRDFWSFNGVYAEYFGANPPARACVQSSMMVDCKVEIDCIAYRKK
;
A
#
# COMPACT_ATOMS: atom_id res chain seq x y z
N MET A 1 12.45 2.31 23.63
CA MET A 1 11.98 2.03 22.24
C MET A 1 11.62 3.35 21.57
N SER A 2 12.09 3.55 20.36
CA SER A 2 11.77 4.74 19.59
C SER A 2 11.00 4.36 18.33
N LEU A 3 10.21 5.31 17.84
CA LEU A 3 9.48 5.15 16.59
C LEU A 3 10.14 5.99 15.52
N THR A 4 10.26 5.44 14.32
CA THR A 4 10.69 6.20 13.14
C THR A 4 9.48 6.40 12.24
N ARG A 5 9.22 7.66 11.90
CA ARG A 5 8.09 8.02 11.05
C ARG A 5 8.59 8.47 9.69
N TYR A 6 7.98 7.92 8.64
CA TYR A 6 8.32 8.26 7.26
C TYR A 6 7.19 9.08 6.67
N GLY A 7 7.52 10.22 6.08
CA GLY A 7 6.55 11.07 5.39
C GLY A 7 5.48 11.70 6.28
N ALA A 8 5.77 11.90 7.57
CA ALA A 8 4.81 12.55 8.47
C ALA A 8 4.63 14.02 8.06
N GLY A 9 3.40 14.49 8.10
CA GLY A 9 3.08 15.90 7.82
C GLY A 9 3.03 16.27 6.35
N GLN A 10 3.03 15.30 5.45
CA GLN A 10 2.91 15.59 4.01
C GLN A 10 1.52 16.16 3.69
N SER A 11 1.47 16.96 2.61
CA SER A 11 0.21 17.52 2.16
C SER A 11 -0.54 16.54 1.28
N GLY A 12 -1.85 16.45 1.48
CA GLY A 12 -2.74 15.69 0.61
C GLY A 12 -3.19 16.48 -0.59
N ALA A 13 -4.19 15.96 -1.32
CA ALA A 13 -4.68 16.52 -2.56
C ALA A 13 -5.15 17.98 -2.44
N GLY A 14 -5.71 18.37 -1.31
CA GLY A 14 -6.17 19.75 -1.07
C GLY A 14 -5.10 20.64 -0.45
N LYS A 15 -3.83 20.23 -0.49
CA LYS A 15 -2.71 20.92 0.15
C LYS A 15 -2.88 21.03 1.67
N GLN A 16 -3.76 20.23 2.24
CA GLN A 16 -3.91 20.11 3.69
C GLN A 16 -2.87 19.14 4.23
N PRO A 17 -2.27 19.40 5.40
CA PRO A 17 -1.39 18.41 6.03
C PRO A 17 -2.17 17.14 6.30
N LEU A 18 -1.61 15.99 5.94
CA LEU A 18 -2.22 14.71 6.26
C LEU A 18 -1.86 14.33 7.69
N PRO A 19 -2.85 13.98 8.52
CA PRO A 19 -2.60 13.67 9.94
C PRO A 19 -2.10 12.24 10.14
N PHE A 20 -1.22 11.76 9.26
CA PHE A 20 -0.63 10.44 9.38
C PHE A 20 0.69 10.37 8.62
N ALA A 21 1.54 9.42 9.01
CA ALA A 21 2.78 9.12 8.32
C ALA A 21 2.52 8.12 7.20
N ARG A 22 3.39 8.06 6.19
CA ARG A 22 3.33 7.00 5.18
C ARG A 22 3.64 5.65 5.80
N ALA A 23 4.55 5.61 6.77
CA ALA A 23 4.89 4.39 7.48
C ALA A 23 5.47 4.74 8.85
N VAL A 24 5.38 3.79 9.78
CA VAL A 24 5.98 3.92 11.11
C VAL A 24 6.70 2.62 11.42
N GLU A 25 7.96 2.74 11.85
CA GLU A 25 8.76 1.59 12.25
C GLU A 25 8.91 1.54 13.76
N ALA A 26 8.77 0.34 14.33
CA ALA A 26 8.96 0.06 15.77
C ALA A 26 9.54 -1.33 15.91
N ASP A 27 10.78 -1.43 16.44
CA ASP A 27 11.43 -2.71 16.78
C ASP A 27 11.45 -3.72 15.62
N GLY A 28 11.72 -3.26 14.43
CA GLY A 28 11.77 -4.12 13.24
C GLY A 28 10.42 -4.31 12.55
N TRP A 29 9.33 -3.87 13.16
CA TRP A 29 8.01 -3.87 12.53
C TRP A 29 7.79 -2.57 11.78
N LEU A 30 7.35 -2.67 10.54
CA LEU A 30 7.00 -1.50 9.73
C LEU A 30 5.51 -1.57 9.39
N TYR A 31 4.80 -0.50 9.73
CA TYR A 31 3.37 -0.36 9.45
C TYR A 31 3.24 0.66 8.32
N VAL A 32 2.79 0.21 7.15
CA VAL A 32 2.64 1.05 5.96
C VAL A 32 1.18 1.47 5.85
N SER A 33 0.96 2.78 5.80
CA SER A 33 -0.39 3.35 5.62
C SER A 33 -0.98 2.96 4.27
N GLY A 34 -2.29 2.98 4.18
CA GLY A 34 -3.00 2.65 2.94
C GLY A 34 -2.49 3.47 1.77
N GLN A 35 -2.16 2.79 0.69
CA GLN A 35 -1.69 3.38 -0.55
C GLN A 35 -2.70 3.15 -1.65
N VAL A 36 -2.85 4.14 -2.51
CA VAL A 36 -3.68 4.07 -3.70
C VAL A 36 -2.81 4.34 -4.92
N ALA A 37 -3.41 4.26 -6.11
CA ALA A 37 -2.66 4.37 -7.37
C ALA A 37 -2.40 5.84 -7.75
N MET A 38 -1.90 6.61 -6.79
CA MET A 38 -1.66 8.04 -6.97
C MET A 38 -0.32 8.28 -7.64
N GLU A 39 -0.34 9.18 -8.64
CA GLU A 39 0.87 9.66 -9.30
C GLU A 39 0.64 11.13 -9.63
N ASN A 40 1.54 12.00 -9.19
CA ASN A 40 1.44 13.45 -9.42
C ASN A 40 0.08 14.03 -8.99
N GLY A 41 -0.47 13.53 -7.88
CA GLY A 41 -1.70 14.05 -7.31
C GLY A 41 -2.98 13.50 -7.93
N GLU A 42 -2.88 12.55 -8.85
CA GLU A 42 -4.04 11.96 -9.52
C GLU A 42 -3.95 10.44 -9.54
N ILE A 43 -5.11 9.78 -9.56
CA ILE A 43 -5.17 8.33 -9.72
C ILE A 43 -4.86 7.99 -11.19
N VAL A 44 -3.97 7.02 -11.41
CA VAL A 44 -3.60 6.61 -12.76
C VAL A 44 -4.81 6.03 -13.49
N LYS A 45 -4.82 6.17 -14.81
CA LYS A 45 -5.88 5.64 -15.66
C LYS A 45 -5.50 4.23 -16.13
N GLY A 46 -6.50 3.44 -16.50
CA GLY A 46 -6.25 2.13 -17.10
C GLY A 46 -6.95 0.98 -16.39
N GLY A 47 -7.76 1.27 -15.37
CA GLY A 47 -8.55 0.26 -14.69
C GLY A 47 -7.80 -0.49 -13.61
N ILE A 48 -8.38 -1.60 -13.17
CA ILE A 48 -7.88 -2.30 -11.98
C ILE A 48 -6.44 -2.79 -12.11
N GLN A 49 -6.03 -3.26 -13.29
CA GLN A 49 -4.67 -3.77 -13.45
C GLN A 49 -3.64 -2.64 -13.33
N ALA A 50 -3.88 -1.53 -14.03
CA ALA A 50 -2.98 -0.38 -13.97
C ALA A 50 -2.94 0.22 -12.56
N GLU A 51 -4.09 0.31 -11.89
CA GLU A 51 -4.15 0.83 -10.54
C GLU A 51 -3.45 -0.09 -9.55
N THR A 52 -3.59 -1.40 -9.71
CA THR A 52 -2.91 -2.35 -8.82
C THR A 52 -1.40 -2.23 -8.95
N ARG A 53 -0.89 -2.13 -10.18
CA ARG A 53 0.55 -1.97 -10.41
C ARG A 53 1.07 -0.70 -9.75
N LYS A 54 0.39 0.42 -9.95
CA LYS A 54 0.84 1.69 -9.38
C LYS A 54 0.76 1.68 -7.86
N THR A 55 -0.31 1.10 -7.30
CA THR A 55 -0.45 0.98 -5.85
C THR A 55 0.70 0.15 -5.27
N MET A 56 1.04 -0.97 -5.92
CA MET A 56 2.16 -1.80 -5.47
C MET A 56 3.50 -1.06 -5.60
N GLU A 57 3.70 -0.30 -6.67
CA GLU A 57 4.91 0.52 -6.80
C GLU A 57 5.03 1.52 -5.67
N ASN A 58 3.91 2.14 -5.28
CA ASN A 58 3.90 3.09 -4.17
C ASN A 58 4.23 2.40 -2.84
N VAL A 59 3.68 1.21 -2.61
CA VAL A 59 3.99 0.40 -1.41
C VAL A 59 5.48 0.04 -1.40
N ILE A 60 6.00 -0.45 -2.53
CA ILE A 60 7.40 -0.87 -2.64
C ILE A 60 8.34 0.31 -2.37
N ALA A 61 8.03 1.49 -2.90
CA ALA A 61 8.87 2.67 -2.68
C ALA A 61 8.97 3.01 -1.19
N ILE A 62 7.87 2.87 -0.45
CA ILE A 62 7.87 3.12 1.00
C ILE A 62 8.67 2.05 1.73
N LEU A 63 8.48 0.78 1.37
CA LEU A 63 9.25 -0.32 1.97
C LEU A 63 10.75 -0.08 1.78
N GLU A 64 11.16 0.26 0.56
CA GLU A 64 12.58 0.47 0.24
C GLU A 64 13.16 1.66 0.98
N GLU A 65 12.40 2.74 1.10
CA GLU A 65 12.84 3.92 1.86
C GLU A 65 13.16 3.54 3.31
N ALA A 66 12.39 2.62 3.87
CA ALA A 66 12.56 2.19 5.27
C ALA A 66 13.55 1.02 5.41
N GLY A 67 14.08 0.48 4.30
CA GLY A 67 15.06 -0.61 4.35
C GLY A 67 14.42 -1.99 4.38
N TYR A 68 13.19 -2.12 3.88
CA TYR A 68 12.46 -3.39 3.81
C TYR A 68 12.23 -3.78 2.36
N GLY A 69 11.93 -5.06 2.13
CA GLY A 69 11.55 -5.57 0.83
C GLY A 69 10.22 -6.31 0.90
N LEU A 70 9.71 -6.73 -0.25
CA LEU A 70 8.44 -7.48 -0.32
C LEU A 70 8.53 -8.79 0.48
N GLU A 71 9.72 -9.40 0.54
CA GLU A 71 9.93 -10.64 1.29
C GLU A 71 9.76 -10.47 2.81
N ASP A 72 9.78 -9.23 3.29
CA ASP A 72 9.60 -8.93 4.70
C ASP A 72 8.13 -8.71 5.07
N VAL A 73 7.23 -8.63 4.09
CA VAL A 73 5.83 -8.34 4.34
C VAL A 73 5.14 -9.56 4.95
N VAL A 74 4.50 -9.37 6.09
CA VAL A 74 3.83 -10.46 6.81
C VAL A 74 2.32 -10.41 6.64
N ARG A 75 1.74 -9.22 6.43
CA ARG A 75 0.31 -9.07 6.25
C ARG A 75 -0.02 -7.93 5.32
N VAL A 76 -1.03 -8.12 4.47
CA VAL A 76 -1.53 -7.12 3.53
C VAL A 76 -3.03 -6.96 3.74
N GLY A 77 -3.50 -5.72 3.80
CA GLY A 77 -4.92 -5.40 3.74
C GLY A 77 -5.23 -4.85 2.35
N VAL A 78 -6.31 -5.31 1.75
CA VAL A 78 -6.74 -4.89 0.41
C VAL A 78 -8.19 -4.46 0.46
N TRP A 79 -8.48 -3.32 -0.16
CA TRP A 79 -9.84 -2.82 -0.35
C TRP A 79 -10.05 -2.66 -1.85
N LEU A 80 -11.12 -3.27 -2.38
CA LEU A 80 -11.52 -3.14 -3.79
C LEU A 80 -12.91 -2.50 -3.84
N ASP A 81 -13.10 -1.54 -4.73
CA ASP A 81 -14.42 -0.91 -4.84
C ASP A 81 -15.44 -1.80 -5.57
N ASP A 82 -14.95 -2.72 -6.41
CA ASP A 82 -15.82 -3.60 -7.21
C ASP A 82 -15.35 -5.05 -7.04
N PRO A 83 -16.15 -5.93 -6.42
CA PRO A 83 -15.74 -7.33 -6.23
C PRO A 83 -15.56 -8.10 -7.54
N ARG A 84 -16.11 -7.60 -8.66
CA ARG A 84 -15.89 -8.21 -9.97
C ARG A 84 -14.45 -8.09 -10.44
N ASP A 85 -13.66 -7.18 -9.85
CA ASP A 85 -12.24 -6.99 -10.18
C ASP A 85 -11.32 -7.95 -9.45
N PHE A 86 -11.87 -8.83 -8.59
CA PHE A 86 -11.06 -9.66 -7.69
C PHE A 86 -10.02 -10.50 -8.42
N TRP A 87 -10.40 -11.20 -9.49
CA TRP A 87 -9.46 -12.07 -10.19
C TRP A 87 -8.46 -11.30 -11.04
N SER A 88 -8.86 -10.18 -11.64
CA SER A 88 -7.91 -9.31 -12.36
C SER A 88 -6.90 -8.70 -11.41
N PHE A 89 -7.37 -8.27 -10.23
CA PHE A 89 -6.48 -7.79 -9.17
C PHE A 89 -5.50 -8.88 -8.74
N ASN A 90 -6.00 -10.08 -8.45
CA ASN A 90 -5.17 -11.19 -7.99
C ASN A 90 -4.07 -11.54 -8.99
N GLY A 91 -4.36 -11.46 -10.28
CA GLY A 91 -3.36 -11.74 -11.32
C GLY A 91 -2.16 -10.81 -11.24
N VAL A 92 -2.41 -9.53 -11.06
CA VAL A 92 -1.33 -8.54 -10.91
C VAL A 92 -0.65 -8.69 -9.55
N TYR A 93 -1.43 -8.84 -8.49
CA TYR A 93 -0.90 -9.01 -7.12
C TYR A 93 0.08 -10.19 -7.05
N ALA A 94 -0.26 -11.29 -7.73
CA ALA A 94 0.59 -12.49 -7.73
C ALA A 94 1.95 -12.25 -8.39
N GLU A 95 2.08 -11.26 -9.26
CA GLU A 95 3.37 -10.92 -9.86
C GLU A 95 4.34 -10.40 -8.79
N TYR A 96 3.81 -9.82 -7.71
CA TYR A 96 4.63 -9.25 -6.63
C TYR A 96 4.81 -10.23 -5.47
N PHE A 97 3.76 -10.95 -5.10
CA PHE A 97 3.74 -11.79 -3.90
C PHE A 97 3.59 -13.29 -4.17
N GLY A 98 3.58 -13.70 -5.44
CA GLY A 98 3.31 -15.12 -5.77
C GLY A 98 4.31 -16.10 -5.18
N ALA A 99 5.58 -15.70 -5.06
CA ALA A 99 6.64 -16.59 -4.54
C ALA A 99 6.61 -16.69 -3.02
N ASN A 100 6.26 -15.58 -2.33
CA ASN A 100 6.28 -15.50 -0.87
C ASN A 100 5.02 -14.78 -0.40
N PRO A 101 3.84 -15.40 -0.50
CA PRO A 101 2.59 -14.71 -0.20
C PRO A 101 2.43 -14.43 1.29
N PRO A 102 2.14 -13.17 1.65
CA PRO A 102 1.82 -12.83 3.03
C PRO A 102 0.38 -13.23 3.37
N ALA A 103 0.05 -13.20 4.65
CA ALA A 103 -1.35 -13.28 5.06
C ALA A 103 -2.10 -12.06 4.50
N ARG A 104 -3.37 -12.23 4.14
CA ARG A 104 -4.13 -11.15 3.49
C ARG A 104 -5.59 -11.18 3.86
N ALA A 105 -6.19 -10.00 3.99
CA ALA A 105 -7.62 -9.81 3.91
C ALA A 105 -7.91 -8.96 2.68
N CYS A 106 -9.02 -9.23 2.00
CA CYS A 106 -9.47 -8.45 0.86
C CYS A 106 -10.96 -8.23 1.01
N VAL A 107 -11.38 -6.97 1.06
CA VAL A 107 -12.79 -6.62 1.28
C VAL A 107 -13.25 -5.64 0.21
N GLN A 108 -14.56 -5.59 -0.01
CA GLN A 108 -15.17 -4.61 -0.91
C GLN A 108 -15.49 -3.36 -0.09
N SER A 109 -15.10 -2.20 -0.59
CA SER A 109 -15.38 -0.93 0.06
C SER A 109 -15.13 0.22 -0.91
N SER A 110 -15.87 1.30 -0.73
CA SER A 110 -15.48 2.57 -1.33
C SER A 110 -14.28 3.12 -0.55
N MET A 111 -13.44 3.88 -1.23
CA MET A 111 -12.30 4.54 -0.60
C MET A 111 -12.57 6.04 -0.43
N MET A 112 -11.72 6.71 0.35
CA MET A 112 -11.87 8.15 0.57
C MET A 112 -11.53 8.96 -0.68
N VAL A 113 -10.76 8.40 -1.60
CA VAL A 113 -10.55 8.97 -2.94
C VAL A 113 -11.21 8.05 -3.97
N ASP A 114 -11.55 8.60 -5.12
CA ASP A 114 -12.20 7.81 -6.19
C ASP A 114 -11.13 6.96 -6.87
N CYS A 115 -11.05 5.70 -6.47
CA CYS A 115 -10.09 4.74 -7.00
C CYS A 115 -10.66 3.33 -6.85
N LYS A 116 -10.00 2.37 -7.48
CA LYS A 116 -10.47 0.98 -7.51
C LYS A 116 -9.84 0.09 -6.46
N VAL A 117 -8.70 0.49 -5.90
CA VAL A 117 -7.95 -0.37 -4.98
C VAL A 117 -7.17 0.48 -3.99
N GLU A 118 -7.07 -0.04 -2.77
CA GLU A 118 -6.19 0.50 -1.73
C GLU A 118 -5.50 -0.67 -1.04
N ILE A 119 -4.22 -0.50 -0.69
CA ILE A 119 -3.42 -1.55 -0.07
C ILE A 119 -2.64 -0.96 1.10
N ASP A 120 -2.71 -1.61 2.27
CA ASP A 120 -1.77 -1.34 3.36
C ASP A 120 -1.00 -2.62 3.67
N CYS A 121 0.04 -2.53 4.47
CA CYS A 121 0.77 -3.74 4.85
C CYS A 121 1.55 -3.56 6.14
N ILE A 122 1.96 -4.71 6.70
CA ILE A 122 2.84 -4.80 7.85
C ILE A 122 4.02 -5.67 7.44
N ALA A 123 5.22 -5.17 7.67
CA ALA A 123 6.46 -5.89 7.36
C ALA A 123 7.27 -6.08 8.65
N TYR A 124 8.12 -7.10 8.66
CA TYR A 124 9.01 -7.33 9.79
C TYR A 124 10.40 -7.68 9.29
N ARG A 125 11.40 -7.05 9.91
CA ARG A 125 12.80 -7.36 9.65
C ARG A 125 13.56 -7.20 10.95
N LYS A 126 14.20 -8.28 11.39
CA LYS A 126 14.99 -8.24 12.61
C LYS A 126 16.13 -7.22 12.44
N LYS A 127 16.21 -6.31 13.38
CA LYS A 127 17.24 -5.26 13.39
C LYS A 127 18.38 -5.61 14.34
#